data_47bbf39f887027d561ee2eb26adfc33e
#
_entry.id   47bbf39f887027d561ee2eb26adfc33e
#
_cell.length_a   1.000
_cell.length_b   1.000
_cell.length_c   1.000
_cell.angle_alpha   90.00
_cell.angle_beta   90.00
_cell.angle_gamma   90.00
#
_symmetry.space_group_name_H-M   'P 1'
#
loop_
_entity.id
_entity.type
_entity.pdbx_description
1 polymer ?
#
loop_
_entity_poly.entity_id
_entity_poly.type
_entity_poly.pdbx_seq_one_letter_code
_entity_poly.pdbx_strand_id
1 'polypeptide(L)'
;MKKLLWLGLIGFLAVSACYIYVPSDRGPYGEPRTRPETRDRYSTYGDIDIAFFYDYLSPYGVWVYYPPHGYVWLPRDVSYRWQPYTLGRWVWTDYGWTFLPRERWGWAVHHYGRWGWDRGLGWFWVPDIIWAPAWVVWRYGNIYIGWAPVPPGIAFERDYGLRFRDYDFPNHYWHFVDGRHFLDDDFDRYVIPYERNRTIINLTSLKANIRVRNDRVVNEGLEPDEVRRVVRRDVTRYELRDARRPEDAGIQGSEVLIYKPRVNPNESAKPKSSIGRSEAERQVTQGRLRKASLLTPPPDEETLDRDHERENLVLQETQDEEVNEIRRKVDEDKRVARSEVEKRKIDDEAKVKLTEVRKRHEEEKKEVTKRQDEEKSEVSKGRIKKK
;
A
#
# COMPACT_ATOMS: atom_id res chain seq x y z
N MET A 1 -29.08 -7.58 -65.97
CA MET A 1 -28.03 -6.79 -65.34
C MET A 1 -28.29 -6.82 -63.84
N LYS A 2 -27.70 -7.76 -63.13
CA LYS A 2 -27.77 -7.89 -61.66
C LYS A 2 -26.42 -7.59 -61.07
N LYS A 3 -26.33 -6.50 -60.29
CA LYS A 3 -25.14 -6.10 -59.55
C LYS A 3 -25.13 -6.86 -58.21
N LEU A 4 -24.15 -7.74 -58.00
CA LEU A 4 -23.83 -8.34 -56.72
C LEU A 4 -23.06 -7.33 -55.87
N LEU A 5 -23.60 -7.01 -54.69
CA LEU A 5 -22.91 -6.30 -53.61
C LEU A 5 -22.17 -7.32 -52.77
N TRP A 6 -20.84 -7.23 -52.71
CA TRP A 6 -20.00 -7.94 -51.78
C TRP A 6 -19.93 -7.13 -50.47
N LEU A 7 -20.47 -7.66 -49.38
CA LEU A 7 -20.27 -7.19 -48.02
C LEU A 7 -19.04 -7.89 -47.46
N GLY A 8 -17.93 -7.11 -47.37
CA GLY A 8 -16.73 -7.56 -46.68
C GLY A 8 -16.88 -7.47 -45.18
N LEU A 9 -16.89 -8.62 -44.53
CA LEU A 9 -16.83 -8.74 -43.06
C LEU A 9 -15.39 -8.51 -42.62
N ILE A 10 -15.09 -7.31 -42.11
CA ILE A 10 -13.79 -6.99 -41.48
C ILE A 10 -13.85 -7.54 -40.04
N GLY A 11 -13.26 -8.70 -39.85
CA GLY A 11 -13.03 -9.26 -38.53
C GLY A 11 -11.97 -8.44 -37.77
N PHE A 12 -12.37 -7.76 -36.73
CA PHE A 12 -11.46 -7.12 -35.79
C PHE A 12 -10.80 -8.20 -34.93
N LEU A 13 -9.59 -8.62 -35.29
CA LEU A 13 -8.71 -9.39 -34.42
C LEU A 13 -8.19 -8.44 -33.34
N ALA A 14 -8.77 -8.50 -32.14
CA ALA A 14 -8.20 -7.88 -30.94
C ALA A 14 -6.90 -8.63 -30.60
N VAL A 15 -5.78 -8.13 -31.05
CA VAL A 15 -4.47 -8.56 -30.59
C VAL A 15 -4.27 -7.96 -29.19
N SER A 16 -4.47 -8.80 -28.17
CA SER A 16 -4.03 -8.49 -26.81
C SER A 16 -2.51 -8.42 -26.83
N ALA A 17 -1.98 -7.23 -26.94
CA ALA A 17 -0.55 -6.99 -26.79
C ALA A 17 -0.20 -7.16 -25.30
N CYS A 18 0.29 -8.35 -24.95
CA CYS A 18 1.04 -8.53 -23.72
C CYS A 18 2.34 -7.73 -23.85
N TYR A 19 2.43 -6.58 -23.18
CA TYR A 19 3.69 -5.88 -23.03
C TYR A 19 4.61 -6.69 -22.13
N ILE A 20 5.57 -7.37 -22.77
CA ILE A 20 6.71 -7.93 -22.05
C ILE A 20 7.65 -6.75 -21.76
N TYR A 21 7.74 -6.33 -20.50
CA TYR A 21 8.76 -5.39 -20.07
C TYR A 21 10.11 -6.11 -20.09
N VAL A 22 10.88 -5.88 -21.14
CA VAL A 22 12.30 -6.14 -21.17
C VAL A 22 12.98 -4.83 -20.74
N PRO A 23 13.74 -4.78 -19.64
CA PRO A 23 14.51 -3.60 -19.31
C PRO A 23 15.53 -3.39 -20.43
N SER A 24 15.31 -2.40 -21.29
CA SER A 24 16.31 -2.04 -22.29
C SER A 24 17.31 -1.10 -21.64
N ASP A 25 18.51 -1.57 -21.43
CA ASP A 25 19.67 -0.77 -21.03
C ASP A 25 20.15 0.17 -22.15
N ARG A 26 19.40 0.28 -23.25
CA ARG A 26 19.76 1.10 -24.40
C ARG A 26 18.89 2.35 -24.45
N GLY A 27 19.53 3.50 -24.28
CA GLY A 27 18.92 4.78 -24.60
C GLY A 27 18.59 4.88 -26.09
N PRO A 28 17.82 5.91 -26.53
CA PRO A 28 17.29 6.04 -27.90
C PRO A 28 18.35 6.10 -29.02
N TYR A 29 19.64 6.07 -28.70
CA TYR A 29 20.75 6.13 -29.67
C TYR A 29 21.76 4.98 -29.54
N GLY A 30 21.40 3.87 -28.91
CA GLY A 30 22.14 2.61 -29.05
C GLY A 30 23.52 2.50 -28.38
N GLU A 31 24.00 3.52 -27.66
CA GLU A 31 25.23 3.43 -26.88
C GLU A 31 24.94 2.99 -25.45
N PRO A 32 25.75 2.06 -24.87
CA PRO A 32 25.61 1.72 -23.47
C PRO A 32 25.94 2.95 -22.65
N ARG A 33 24.96 3.52 -21.95
CA ARG A 33 25.24 4.53 -20.94
C ARG A 33 26.06 3.86 -19.86
N THR A 34 27.36 4.16 -19.85
CA THR A 34 28.20 3.92 -18.69
C THR A 34 27.52 4.59 -17.51
N ARG A 35 26.97 3.77 -16.62
CA ARG A 35 26.35 4.20 -15.37
C ARG A 35 27.36 5.09 -14.64
N PRO A 36 27.06 6.37 -14.35
CA PRO A 36 27.93 7.13 -13.46
C PRO A 36 27.96 6.33 -12.15
N GLU A 37 29.14 5.92 -11.72
CA GLU A 37 29.34 5.41 -10.36
C GLU A 37 29.12 6.55 -9.38
N THR A 38 27.86 6.89 -9.15
CA THR A 38 27.49 7.65 -7.98
C THR A 38 27.58 6.67 -6.81
N ARG A 39 28.78 6.58 -6.26
CA ARG A 39 29.02 6.02 -4.94
C ARG A 39 27.99 6.67 -4.01
N ASP A 40 27.01 5.89 -3.59
CA ASP A 40 26.18 6.25 -2.43
C ASP A 40 27.16 6.37 -1.26
N ARG A 41 27.58 7.60 -0.92
CA ARG A 41 28.62 7.88 0.10
C ARG A 41 28.24 7.42 1.50
N TYR A 42 27.06 6.79 1.64
CA TYR A 42 26.44 6.47 2.90
C TYR A 42 26.26 4.98 3.18
N SER A 43 26.57 4.07 2.27
CA SER A 43 26.62 2.64 2.62
C SER A 43 27.96 2.31 3.27
N THR A 44 27.98 2.27 4.59
CA THR A 44 29.20 2.02 5.38
C THR A 44 29.53 0.53 5.48
N TYR A 45 28.65 -0.37 5.07
CA TYR A 45 28.75 -1.81 5.29
C TYR A 45 28.43 -2.62 4.05
N GLY A 46 29.46 -3.08 3.37
CA GLY A 46 29.51 -4.19 2.41
C GLY A 46 28.51 -4.15 1.25
N ASP A 47 29.05 -4.26 0.04
CA ASP A 47 28.25 -4.55 -1.14
C ASP A 47 27.83 -6.02 -1.10
N ILE A 48 26.55 -6.32 -1.36
CA ILE A 48 26.06 -7.67 -1.59
C ILE A 48 25.62 -7.83 -3.04
N ASP A 49 25.64 -9.06 -3.54
CA ASP A 49 25.06 -9.42 -4.82
C ASP A 49 23.56 -9.74 -4.64
N ILE A 50 22.75 -9.50 -5.66
CA ILE A 50 21.33 -9.86 -5.62
C ILE A 50 21.10 -11.35 -5.33
N ALA A 51 22.06 -12.22 -5.66
CA ALA A 51 22.02 -13.65 -5.31
C ALA A 51 21.96 -13.87 -3.79
N PHE A 52 22.44 -12.93 -2.99
CA PHE A 52 22.33 -12.99 -1.53
C PHE A 52 20.87 -13.10 -1.07
N PHE A 53 19.94 -12.41 -1.72
CA PHE A 53 18.54 -12.55 -1.38
C PHE A 53 18.01 -13.96 -1.61
N TYR A 54 18.46 -14.62 -2.69
CA TYR A 54 18.07 -16.01 -2.96
C TYR A 54 18.50 -16.95 -1.86
N ASP A 55 19.72 -16.82 -1.37
CA ASP A 55 20.25 -17.66 -0.29
C ASP A 55 19.64 -17.28 1.07
N TYR A 56 19.61 -15.99 1.39
CA TYR A 56 19.14 -15.49 2.69
C TYR A 56 17.65 -15.78 2.93
N LEU A 57 16.80 -15.64 1.90
CA LEU A 57 15.37 -15.83 2.03
C LEU A 57 14.91 -17.29 1.92
N SER A 58 15.76 -18.19 1.40
CA SER A 58 15.40 -19.61 1.24
C SER A 58 14.96 -20.33 2.51
N PRO A 59 15.51 -20.08 3.72
CA PRO A 59 15.03 -20.68 4.96
C PRO A 59 13.63 -20.20 5.37
N TYR A 60 13.22 -19.02 4.92
CA TYR A 60 11.99 -18.35 5.34
C TYR A 60 10.84 -18.45 4.33
N GLY A 61 11.09 -19.03 3.16
CA GLY A 61 10.09 -19.10 2.11
C GLY A 61 10.48 -20.01 0.97
N VAL A 62 9.76 -19.87 -0.12
CA VAL A 62 9.94 -20.69 -1.32
C VAL A 62 10.15 -19.79 -2.53
N TRP A 63 11.14 -20.11 -3.33
CA TRP A 63 11.33 -19.48 -4.63
C TRP A 63 10.50 -20.18 -5.68
N VAL A 64 9.77 -19.39 -6.47
CA VAL A 64 8.88 -19.88 -7.53
C VAL A 64 9.28 -19.22 -8.84
N TYR A 65 9.42 -20.02 -9.89
CA TYR A 65 9.56 -19.46 -11.23
C TYR A 65 8.19 -19.02 -11.75
N TYR A 66 8.03 -17.71 -11.94
CA TYR A 66 6.74 -17.07 -12.24
C TYR A 66 6.89 -16.01 -13.36
N PRO A 67 6.82 -16.40 -14.65
CA PRO A 67 6.83 -15.44 -15.75
C PRO A 67 5.65 -14.46 -15.67
N PRO A 68 5.83 -13.16 -16.01
CA PRO A 68 7.04 -12.58 -16.59
C PRO A 68 8.07 -12.10 -15.54
N HIS A 69 7.84 -12.29 -14.23
CA HIS A 69 8.64 -11.74 -13.15
C HIS A 69 9.93 -12.53 -12.85
N GLY A 70 10.13 -13.70 -13.50
CA GLY A 70 11.26 -14.58 -13.19
C GLY A 70 11.07 -15.31 -11.85
N TYR A 71 12.09 -15.29 -11.01
CA TYR A 71 12.01 -15.91 -9.68
C TYR A 71 11.38 -14.95 -8.68
N VAL A 72 10.26 -15.37 -8.09
CA VAL A 72 9.55 -14.64 -7.03
C VAL A 72 9.60 -15.45 -5.74
N TRP A 73 9.54 -14.76 -4.61
CA TRP A 73 9.60 -15.40 -3.29
C TRP A 73 8.25 -15.35 -2.59
N LEU A 74 7.84 -16.49 -2.02
CA LEU A 74 6.65 -16.63 -1.19
C LEU A 74 7.06 -16.91 0.26
N PRO A 75 6.60 -16.13 1.25
CA PRO A 75 6.93 -16.39 2.65
C PRO A 75 6.31 -17.69 3.15
N ARG A 76 7.04 -18.38 4.03
CA ARG A 76 6.58 -19.58 4.74
C ARG A 76 6.32 -19.24 6.19
N ASP A 77 5.50 -20.04 6.86
CA ASP A 77 5.21 -19.92 8.28
C ASP A 77 4.61 -18.58 8.73
N VAL A 78 4.09 -17.80 7.79
CA VAL A 78 3.31 -16.60 8.09
C VAL A 78 1.85 -16.93 8.34
N SER A 79 1.17 -16.09 9.12
CA SER A 79 -0.27 -16.19 9.34
C SER A 79 -1.05 -16.16 8.01
N TYR A 80 -2.19 -16.82 7.94
CA TYR A 80 -3.10 -16.71 6.78
C TYR A 80 -3.50 -15.27 6.47
N ARG A 81 -3.61 -14.43 7.51
CA ARG A 81 -3.93 -12.99 7.38
C ARG A 81 -2.71 -12.11 7.17
N TRP A 82 -1.51 -12.69 7.19
CA TRP A 82 -0.30 -11.92 6.97
C TRP A 82 -0.33 -11.23 5.60
N GLN A 83 0.04 -9.98 5.59
CA GLN A 83 0.18 -9.16 4.40
C GLN A 83 1.47 -8.35 4.52
N PRO A 84 2.09 -7.93 3.40
CA PRO A 84 3.27 -7.10 3.47
C PRO A 84 3.01 -5.77 4.17
N TYR A 85 3.99 -5.29 4.93
CA TYR A 85 3.93 -4.05 5.71
C TYR A 85 2.84 -4.01 6.81
N THR A 86 2.44 -5.16 7.33
CA THR A 86 1.49 -5.22 8.45
C THR A 86 2.12 -5.67 9.77
N LEU A 87 3.24 -6.37 9.76
CA LEU A 87 3.93 -6.81 10.97
C LEU A 87 5.19 -5.98 11.22
N GLY A 88 5.06 -4.91 11.98
CA GLY A 88 6.16 -3.95 12.21
C GLY A 88 5.66 -2.65 12.82
N ARG A 89 6.32 -1.54 12.52
CA ARG A 89 5.89 -0.20 12.90
C ARG A 89 6.29 0.84 11.87
N TRP A 90 5.52 1.91 11.78
CA TRP A 90 5.83 3.07 10.98
C TRP A 90 6.54 4.13 11.80
N VAL A 91 7.63 4.68 11.27
CA VAL A 91 8.38 5.78 11.87
C VAL A 91 8.68 6.86 10.85
N TRP A 92 8.74 8.11 11.31
CA TRP A 92 9.13 9.22 10.47
C TRP A 92 10.63 9.48 10.58
N THR A 93 11.33 9.41 9.44
CA THR A 93 12.78 9.62 9.37
C THR A 93 13.15 10.73 8.39
N ASP A 94 14.44 10.99 8.23
CA ASP A 94 14.97 11.86 7.17
C ASP A 94 14.78 11.28 5.74
N TYR A 95 14.35 10.01 5.64
CA TYR A 95 13.91 9.36 4.39
C TYR A 95 12.38 9.35 4.21
N GLY A 96 11.64 10.01 5.09
CA GLY A 96 10.18 9.96 5.15
C GLY A 96 9.66 8.75 5.94
N TRP A 97 8.46 8.30 5.61
CA TRP A 97 7.85 7.15 6.29
C TRP A 97 8.61 5.88 6.00
N THR A 98 9.15 5.34 7.07
CA THR A 98 10.02 4.17 7.07
C THR A 98 9.35 3.05 7.83
N PHE A 99 9.29 1.88 7.21
CA PHE A 99 8.76 0.68 7.85
C PHE A 99 9.85 -0.05 8.61
N LEU A 100 9.62 -0.36 9.88
CA LEU A 100 10.49 -1.20 10.70
C LEU A 100 9.83 -2.57 10.86
N PRO A 101 10.23 -3.58 10.05
CA PRO A 101 9.64 -4.90 10.12
C PRO A 101 10.03 -5.65 11.39
N ARG A 102 9.13 -6.50 11.91
CA ARG A 102 9.42 -7.46 12.98
C ARG A 102 9.90 -8.81 12.46
N GLU A 103 9.65 -9.12 11.20
CA GLU A 103 10.16 -10.32 10.56
C GLU A 103 11.68 -10.24 10.36
N ARG A 104 12.40 -11.30 10.67
CA ARG A 104 13.86 -11.38 10.49
C ARG A 104 14.30 -11.12 9.04
N TRP A 105 13.47 -11.52 8.09
CA TRP A 105 13.71 -11.33 6.65
C TRP A 105 13.14 -10.01 6.10
N GLY A 106 12.44 -9.26 6.95
CA GLY A 106 11.72 -8.06 6.55
C GLY A 106 12.61 -6.94 6.01
N TRP A 107 13.86 -6.83 6.50
CA TRP A 107 14.83 -5.86 6.00
C TRP A 107 15.06 -5.97 4.48
N ALA A 108 14.96 -7.17 3.92
CA ALA A 108 15.11 -7.40 2.49
C ALA A 108 13.81 -7.02 1.75
N VAL A 109 12.71 -7.64 2.07
CA VAL A 109 11.50 -7.62 1.27
C VAL A 109 10.61 -6.38 1.46
N HIS A 110 10.84 -5.61 2.53
CA HIS A 110 10.11 -4.36 2.75
C HIS A 110 10.89 -3.11 2.29
N HIS A 111 12.20 -3.27 2.06
CA HIS A 111 13.04 -2.17 1.61
C HIS A 111 13.53 -2.32 0.17
N TYR A 112 13.60 -3.54 -0.34
CA TYR A 112 13.97 -3.85 -1.72
C TYR A 112 12.84 -4.56 -2.44
N GLY A 113 12.88 -4.53 -3.77
CA GLY A 113 11.90 -5.24 -4.58
C GLY A 113 10.46 -4.74 -4.44
N ARG A 114 9.53 -5.57 -4.89
CA ARG A 114 8.11 -5.22 -4.96
C ARG A 114 7.24 -6.41 -4.56
N TRP A 115 6.16 -6.12 -3.86
CA TRP A 115 5.14 -7.11 -3.53
C TRP A 115 4.05 -7.13 -4.59
N GLY A 116 3.80 -8.30 -5.14
CA GLY A 116 2.67 -8.59 -6.02
C GLY A 116 1.69 -9.53 -5.35
N TRP A 117 0.49 -9.62 -5.90
CA TRP A 117 -0.52 -10.55 -5.43
C TRP A 117 -1.10 -11.35 -6.61
N ASP A 118 -1.28 -12.63 -6.40
CA ASP A 118 -1.89 -13.55 -7.35
C ASP A 118 -2.94 -14.41 -6.64
N ARG A 119 -4.05 -14.70 -7.32
CA ARG A 119 -5.16 -15.45 -6.72
C ARG A 119 -4.77 -16.85 -6.22
N GLY A 120 -3.86 -17.53 -6.92
CA GLY A 120 -3.39 -18.87 -6.57
C GLY A 120 -2.24 -18.90 -5.58
N LEU A 121 -1.36 -17.88 -5.66
CA LEU A 121 -0.14 -17.79 -4.84
C LEU A 121 -0.32 -16.91 -3.60
N GLY A 122 -1.25 -15.96 -3.64
CA GLY A 122 -1.34 -14.88 -2.67
C GLY A 122 -0.22 -13.85 -2.87
N TRP A 123 0.28 -13.28 -1.78
CA TRP A 123 1.38 -12.32 -1.83
C TRP A 123 2.69 -13.00 -2.21
N PHE A 124 3.38 -12.43 -3.20
CA PHE A 124 4.72 -12.82 -3.62
C PHE A 124 5.63 -11.60 -3.76
N TRP A 125 6.91 -11.78 -3.54
CA TRP A 125 7.90 -10.71 -3.64
C TRP A 125 8.80 -10.91 -4.87
N VAL A 126 8.99 -9.83 -5.62
CA VAL A 126 9.90 -9.77 -6.78
C VAL A 126 11.16 -9.03 -6.36
N PRO A 127 12.36 -9.63 -6.45
CA PRO A 127 13.63 -8.98 -6.09
C PRO A 127 13.91 -7.73 -6.91
N ASP A 128 14.48 -6.71 -6.26
CA ASP A 128 15.08 -5.53 -6.90
C ASP A 128 16.26 -5.05 -6.05
N ILE A 129 17.10 -4.20 -6.62
CA ILE A 129 18.34 -3.71 -6.02
C ILE A 129 18.21 -2.31 -5.40
N ILE A 130 17.12 -1.61 -5.66
CA ILE A 130 16.93 -0.24 -5.18
C ILE A 130 16.30 -0.27 -3.80
N TRP A 131 17.02 0.31 -2.84
CA TRP A 131 16.51 0.48 -1.48
C TRP A 131 15.55 1.68 -1.39
N ALA A 132 14.49 1.53 -0.59
CA ALA A 132 13.62 2.61 -0.15
C ALA A 132 13.21 2.42 1.31
N PRO A 133 12.79 3.49 2.02
CA PRO A 133 12.30 3.39 3.38
C PRO A 133 11.03 2.54 3.48
N ALA A 134 10.21 2.53 2.43
CA ALA A 134 9.12 1.60 2.14
C ALA A 134 8.64 1.81 0.69
N TRP A 135 8.31 0.73 0.01
CA TRP A 135 7.71 0.77 -1.33
C TRP A 135 6.19 0.72 -1.24
N VAL A 136 5.59 1.79 -0.68
CA VAL A 136 4.13 1.90 -0.54
C VAL A 136 3.64 3.27 -1.00
N VAL A 137 2.43 3.31 -1.51
CA VAL A 137 1.62 4.52 -1.65
C VAL A 137 0.64 4.62 -0.51
N TRP A 138 0.12 5.82 -0.26
CA TRP A 138 -0.67 6.12 0.91
C TRP A 138 -2.09 6.52 0.54
N ARG A 139 -3.02 6.28 1.46
CA ARG A 139 -4.32 6.94 1.51
C ARG A 139 -4.51 7.60 2.85
N TYR A 140 -5.10 8.77 2.83
CA TYR A 140 -5.29 9.60 4.00
C TYR A 140 -6.68 10.22 4.00
N GLY A 141 -7.31 10.22 5.16
CA GLY A 141 -8.57 10.88 5.45
C GLY A 141 -8.60 11.31 6.93
N ASN A 142 -9.69 11.92 7.36
CA ASN A 142 -9.81 12.44 8.72
C ASN A 142 -9.73 11.37 9.82
N ILE A 143 -9.96 10.10 9.45
CA ILE A 143 -10.07 8.99 10.38
C ILE A 143 -9.07 7.90 10.08
N TYR A 144 -8.90 7.61 8.79
CA TYR A 144 -8.15 6.46 8.33
C TYR A 144 -6.83 6.86 7.71
N ILE A 145 -5.80 6.11 8.05
CA ILE A 145 -4.53 6.08 7.33
C ILE A 145 -4.40 4.70 6.71
N GLY A 146 -4.05 4.68 5.41
CA GLY A 146 -3.87 3.45 4.66
C GLY A 146 -2.63 3.48 3.80
N TRP A 147 -2.13 2.29 3.48
CA TRP A 147 -1.02 2.08 2.58
C TRP A 147 -1.25 0.87 1.68
N ALA A 148 -0.67 0.90 0.50
CA ALA A 148 -0.65 -0.22 -0.42
C ALA A 148 0.76 -0.45 -0.95
N PRO A 149 1.26 -1.69 -0.97
CA PRO A 149 2.52 -2.02 -1.62
C PRO A 149 2.51 -1.60 -3.08
N VAL A 150 3.60 -1.00 -3.56
CA VAL A 150 3.79 -0.73 -4.98
C VAL A 150 4.03 -2.05 -5.70
N PRO A 151 3.15 -2.46 -6.63
CA PRO A 151 3.28 -3.74 -7.29
C PRO A 151 4.45 -3.80 -8.29
N PRO A 152 4.89 -5.01 -8.66
CA PRO A 152 5.80 -5.21 -9.78
C PRO A 152 5.21 -4.61 -11.07
N GLY A 153 6.08 -4.06 -11.93
CA GLY A 153 5.67 -3.42 -13.19
C GLY A 153 5.42 -1.92 -13.10
N ILE A 154 5.30 -1.36 -11.89
CA ILE A 154 5.31 0.10 -11.73
C ILE A 154 6.76 0.58 -11.74
N ALA A 155 7.10 1.34 -12.78
CA ALA A 155 8.45 1.87 -12.95
C ALA A 155 8.78 2.93 -11.90
N PHE A 156 10.01 2.87 -11.41
CA PHE A 156 10.61 3.93 -10.60
C PHE A 156 11.80 4.51 -11.35
N GLU A 157 11.71 5.79 -11.66
CA GLU A 157 12.78 6.52 -12.35
C GLU A 157 13.39 7.54 -11.39
N ARG A 158 14.73 7.61 -11.35
CA ARG A 158 15.43 8.50 -10.41
C ARG A 158 15.00 9.96 -10.56
N ASP A 159 14.77 10.42 -11.79
CA ASP A 159 14.45 11.81 -12.08
C ASP A 159 12.97 12.16 -11.83
N TYR A 160 12.10 11.16 -11.88
CA TYR A 160 10.63 11.37 -11.86
C TYR A 160 9.91 10.66 -10.72
N GLY A 161 10.58 9.79 -9.98
CA GLY A 161 9.96 8.97 -8.94
C GLY A 161 9.10 7.83 -9.50
N LEU A 162 8.04 7.48 -8.80
CA LEU A 162 7.10 6.45 -9.25
C LEU A 162 6.25 6.94 -10.43
N ARG A 163 6.13 6.09 -11.45
CA ARG A 163 5.24 6.31 -12.59
C ARG A 163 4.08 5.33 -12.53
N PHE A 164 2.97 5.79 -12.01
CA PHE A 164 1.74 5.00 -11.92
C PHE A 164 0.50 5.81 -12.34
N ARG A 165 0.66 6.73 -13.33
CA ARG A 165 -0.48 7.44 -13.88
C ARG A 165 -1.52 6.41 -14.31
N ASP A 166 -2.75 6.54 -13.83
CA ASP A 166 -3.90 5.68 -14.12
C ASP A 166 -3.82 4.23 -13.57
N TYR A 167 -2.90 3.91 -12.65
CA TYR A 167 -2.90 2.62 -11.99
C TYR A 167 -3.94 2.60 -10.85
N ASP A 168 -4.97 1.79 -11.03
CA ASP A 168 -5.97 1.53 -10.00
C ASP A 168 -5.51 0.37 -9.09
N PHE A 169 -5.17 0.71 -7.85
CA PHE A 169 -4.77 -0.29 -6.87
C PHE A 169 -5.99 -1.12 -6.45
N PRO A 170 -5.98 -2.45 -6.67
CA PRO A 170 -7.09 -3.30 -6.25
C PRO A 170 -7.39 -3.16 -4.76
N ASN A 171 -8.65 -3.26 -4.37
CA ASN A 171 -9.07 -3.06 -2.98
C ASN A 171 -8.28 -3.91 -1.97
N HIS A 172 -7.93 -5.15 -2.31
CA HIS A 172 -7.19 -6.06 -1.44
C HIS A 172 -5.70 -5.72 -1.28
N TYR A 173 -5.16 -4.74 -2.02
CA TYR A 173 -3.80 -4.22 -1.82
C TYR A 173 -3.73 -3.22 -0.67
N TRP A 174 -4.84 -2.60 -0.32
CA TRP A 174 -4.89 -1.58 0.71
C TRP A 174 -4.95 -2.19 2.11
N HIS A 175 -4.15 -1.64 2.99
CA HIS A 175 -4.19 -1.87 4.42
C HIS A 175 -4.59 -0.56 5.07
N PHE A 176 -5.58 -0.59 5.93
CA PHE A 176 -6.06 0.58 6.66
C PHE A 176 -6.04 0.33 8.15
N VAL A 177 -5.80 1.40 8.89
CA VAL A 177 -6.01 1.46 10.34
C VAL A 177 -6.85 2.70 10.66
N ASP A 178 -7.57 2.66 11.79
CA ASP A 178 -7.97 3.91 12.44
C ASP A 178 -6.69 4.70 12.74
N GLY A 179 -6.62 5.94 12.27
CA GLY A 179 -5.39 6.71 12.33
C GLY A 179 -4.82 6.87 13.74
N ARG A 180 -5.64 6.80 14.78
CA ARG A 180 -5.18 6.83 16.18
C ARG A 180 -4.18 5.73 16.51
N HIS A 181 -4.25 4.59 15.80
CA HIS A 181 -3.39 3.43 15.99
C HIS A 181 -2.21 3.35 15.02
N PHE A 182 -2.10 4.28 14.07
CA PHE A 182 -1.08 4.22 13.02
C PHE A 182 0.36 4.20 13.56
N LEU A 183 0.62 4.90 14.67
CA LEU A 183 1.95 4.96 15.28
C LEU A 183 2.12 3.99 16.47
N ASP A 184 1.19 3.08 16.69
CA ASP A 184 1.30 2.08 17.76
C ASP A 184 2.31 0.99 17.37
N ASP A 185 3.02 0.45 18.35
CA ASP A 185 4.00 -0.60 18.14
C ASP A 185 3.36 -1.92 17.67
N ASP A 186 2.09 -2.10 18.01
CA ASP A 186 1.27 -3.27 17.69
C ASP A 186 0.08 -2.91 16.78
N PHE A 187 0.26 -1.92 15.88
CA PHE A 187 -0.80 -1.46 14.98
C PHE A 187 -1.39 -2.60 14.14
N ASP A 188 -0.64 -3.70 13.95
CA ASP A 188 -1.10 -4.89 13.23
C ASP A 188 -2.40 -5.48 13.79
N ARG A 189 -2.68 -5.28 15.09
CA ARG A 189 -3.94 -5.67 15.74
C ARG A 189 -5.14 -4.83 15.29
N TYR A 190 -4.87 -3.65 14.75
CA TYR A 190 -5.86 -2.65 14.35
C TYR A 190 -5.99 -2.54 12.84
N VAL A 191 -5.29 -3.38 12.08
CA VAL A 191 -5.46 -3.44 10.61
C VAL A 191 -6.87 -3.90 10.32
N ILE A 192 -7.58 -3.06 9.59
CA ILE A 192 -8.99 -3.27 9.25
C ILE A 192 -9.10 -4.40 8.22
N PRO A 193 -10.07 -5.30 8.36
CA PRO A 193 -10.33 -6.35 7.36
C PRO A 193 -10.53 -5.75 5.96
N TYR A 194 -9.92 -6.37 4.95
CA TYR A 194 -9.87 -5.83 3.58
C TYR A 194 -11.27 -5.70 2.92
N GLU A 195 -12.26 -6.43 3.40
CA GLU A 195 -13.65 -6.35 2.96
C GLU A 195 -14.23 -4.95 3.12
N ARG A 196 -13.71 -4.19 4.11
CA ARG A 196 -14.11 -2.80 4.39
C ARG A 196 -13.38 -1.78 3.52
N ASN A 197 -12.37 -2.18 2.78
CA ASN A 197 -11.51 -1.26 2.03
C ASN A 197 -12.27 -0.43 1.00
N ARG A 198 -13.31 -1.01 0.36
CA ARG A 198 -14.10 -0.28 -0.65
C ARG A 198 -14.71 1.00 -0.09
N THR A 199 -15.25 0.94 1.12
CA THR A 199 -15.82 2.12 1.78
C THR A 199 -14.73 3.11 2.18
N ILE A 200 -13.64 2.62 2.80
CA ILE A 200 -12.58 3.48 3.32
C ILE A 200 -11.82 4.17 2.18
N ILE A 201 -11.67 3.51 1.02
CA ILE A 201 -11.09 4.12 -0.18
C ILE A 201 -11.86 5.38 -0.59
N ASN A 202 -13.19 5.36 -0.51
CA ASN A 202 -14.02 6.52 -0.84
C ASN A 202 -13.92 7.65 0.18
N LEU A 203 -13.57 7.34 1.43
CA LEU A 203 -13.37 8.30 2.53
C LEU A 203 -11.94 8.85 2.62
N THR A 204 -11.06 8.44 1.71
CA THR A 204 -9.63 8.77 1.75
C THR A 204 -9.10 9.20 0.39
N SER A 205 -8.10 10.06 0.37
CA SER A 205 -7.43 10.51 -0.86
C SER A 205 -6.09 9.82 -1.05
N LEU A 206 -5.77 9.48 -2.31
CA LEU A 206 -4.48 8.89 -2.69
C LEU A 206 -3.36 9.92 -2.52
N LYS A 207 -2.31 9.52 -1.86
CA LYS A 207 -1.06 10.28 -1.66
C LYS A 207 0.11 9.42 -2.09
N ALA A 208 0.88 9.87 -3.05
CA ALA A 208 2.05 9.17 -3.52
C ALA A 208 3.17 10.15 -3.77
N ASN A 209 4.24 10.01 -3.03
CA ASN A 209 5.42 10.84 -3.18
C ASN A 209 6.65 10.00 -2.83
N ILE A 210 6.98 9.05 -3.73
CA ILE A 210 8.25 8.33 -3.68
C ILE A 210 9.13 8.90 -4.79
N ARG A 211 10.23 9.51 -4.38
CA ARG A 211 11.15 10.21 -5.28
C ARG A 211 12.58 10.12 -4.81
N VAL A 212 13.50 10.59 -5.63
CA VAL A 212 14.90 10.77 -5.21
C VAL A 212 15.08 12.19 -4.71
N ARG A 213 15.68 12.32 -3.54
CA ARG A 213 16.14 13.59 -2.95
C ARG A 213 17.55 13.39 -2.39
N ASN A 214 18.51 14.20 -2.84
CA ASN A 214 19.92 14.09 -2.45
C ASN A 214 20.48 12.66 -2.60
N ASP A 215 20.27 12.05 -3.76
CA ASP A 215 20.64 10.67 -4.12
C ASP A 215 20.03 9.56 -3.25
N ARG A 216 18.97 9.87 -2.48
CA ARG A 216 18.27 8.95 -1.61
C ARG A 216 16.82 8.79 -2.06
N VAL A 217 16.32 7.57 -2.07
CA VAL A 217 14.89 7.33 -2.26
C VAL A 217 14.17 7.69 -0.97
N VAL A 218 13.20 8.60 -1.06
CA VAL A 218 12.39 9.05 0.08
C VAL A 218 10.91 8.73 -0.16
N ASN A 219 10.17 8.44 0.92
CA ASN A 219 8.72 8.25 0.88
C ASN A 219 8.05 9.31 1.76
N GLU A 220 7.59 10.38 1.12
CA GLU A 220 6.99 11.56 1.75
C GLU A 220 5.51 11.71 1.34
N GLY A 221 4.79 10.60 1.18
CA GLY A 221 3.39 10.62 0.75
C GLY A 221 2.43 11.25 1.75
N LEU A 222 2.76 11.15 3.05
CA LEU A 222 1.98 11.81 4.12
C LEU A 222 2.86 12.84 4.83
N GLU A 223 2.32 14.04 5.00
CA GLU A 223 3.00 15.05 5.81
C GLU A 223 2.82 14.74 7.32
N PRO A 224 3.88 14.90 8.15
CA PRO A 224 3.78 14.64 9.59
C PRO A 224 2.65 15.41 10.28
N ASP A 225 2.37 16.62 9.85
CA ASP A 225 1.29 17.43 10.40
C ASP A 225 -0.11 16.90 10.03
N GLU A 226 -0.26 16.29 8.85
CA GLU A 226 -1.49 15.57 8.48
C GLU A 226 -1.68 14.38 9.42
N VAL A 227 -0.64 13.58 9.60
CA VAL A 227 -0.68 12.40 10.48
C VAL A 227 -0.95 12.81 11.92
N ARG A 228 -0.27 13.85 12.47
CA ARG A 228 -0.48 14.36 13.82
C ARG A 228 -1.95 14.69 14.10
N ARG A 229 -2.66 15.28 13.12
CA ARG A 229 -4.08 15.62 13.29
C ARG A 229 -4.96 14.38 13.50
N VAL A 230 -4.66 13.28 12.83
CA VAL A 230 -5.46 12.06 12.93
C VAL A 230 -5.06 11.19 14.11
N VAL A 231 -3.75 11.03 14.34
CA VAL A 231 -3.26 10.24 15.49
C VAL A 231 -3.44 10.96 16.84
N ARG A 232 -3.67 12.28 16.83
CA ARG A 232 -3.84 13.14 18.03
C ARG A 232 -2.65 13.10 18.99
N ARG A 233 -1.45 12.84 18.45
CA ARG A 233 -0.17 12.88 19.18
C ARG A 233 0.95 13.31 18.25
N ASP A 234 2.06 13.74 18.80
CA ASP A 234 3.21 14.19 18.01
C ASP A 234 3.85 13.03 17.25
N VAL A 235 4.32 13.35 16.04
CA VAL A 235 5.09 12.44 15.20
C VAL A 235 6.57 12.64 15.55
N THR A 236 7.17 11.65 16.20
CA THR A 236 8.60 11.67 16.51
C THR A 236 9.39 11.55 15.22
N ARG A 237 10.34 12.48 15.04
CA ARG A 237 11.30 12.40 13.93
C ARG A 237 12.56 11.70 14.40
N TYR A 238 12.98 10.69 13.64
CA TYR A 238 14.21 9.95 13.86
C TYR A 238 15.22 10.24 12.77
N GLU A 239 16.52 10.12 13.12
CA GLU A 239 17.60 10.09 12.14
C GLU A 239 17.87 8.64 11.74
N LEU A 240 17.87 8.33 10.43
CA LEU A 240 18.16 6.98 9.96
C LEU A 240 19.66 6.75 9.89
N ARG A 241 20.13 5.68 10.52
CA ARG A 241 21.53 5.22 10.49
C ARG A 241 21.61 3.80 9.95
N ASP A 242 22.75 3.47 9.39
CA ASP A 242 23.02 2.15 8.86
C ASP A 242 23.36 1.18 10.01
N ALA A 243 22.61 0.08 10.11
CA ALA A 243 22.94 -1.06 10.95
C ALA A 243 24.01 -1.93 10.29
N ARG A 244 24.86 -2.57 11.09
CA ARG A 244 25.90 -3.49 10.58
C ARG A 244 25.32 -4.80 10.10
N ARG A 245 24.27 -5.27 10.75
CA ARG A 245 23.61 -6.55 10.49
C ARG A 245 22.10 -6.35 10.63
N PRO A 246 21.29 -7.22 10.02
CA PRO A 246 19.83 -7.17 10.18
C PRO A 246 19.36 -7.18 11.65
N GLU A 247 20.06 -7.91 12.51
CA GLU A 247 19.74 -8.07 13.93
C GLU A 247 19.97 -6.80 14.75
N ASP A 248 20.80 -5.89 14.26
CA ASP A 248 21.10 -4.62 14.92
C ASP A 248 20.05 -3.53 14.57
N ALA A 249 19.09 -3.83 13.69
CA ALA A 249 18.05 -2.90 13.29
C ALA A 249 17.07 -2.60 14.45
N GLY A 250 16.63 -1.34 14.56
CA GLY A 250 15.71 -0.93 15.60
C GLY A 250 15.85 0.53 15.99
N ILE A 251 15.10 0.96 16.99
CA ILE A 251 15.14 2.33 17.51
C ILE A 251 16.10 2.42 18.69
N GLN A 252 17.01 3.39 18.63
CA GLN A 252 17.98 3.71 19.68
C GLN A 252 17.97 5.21 19.96
N GLY A 253 17.24 5.62 20.99
CA GLY A 253 17.06 7.05 21.32
C GLY A 253 16.36 7.80 20.19
N SER A 254 17.05 8.79 19.61
CA SER A 254 16.57 9.60 18.48
C SER A 254 16.94 9.01 17.11
N GLU A 255 17.58 7.85 17.06
CA GLU A 255 18.05 7.21 15.84
C GLU A 255 17.25 5.92 15.53
N VAL A 256 17.16 5.62 14.24
CA VAL A 256 16.62 4.36 13.73
C VAL A 256 17.74 3.69 12.94
N LEU A 257 18.15 2.51 13.38
CA LEU A 257 19.13 1.70 12.71
C LEU A 257 18.44 0.76 11.72
N ILE A 258 18.90 0.76 10.46
CA ILE A 258 18.39 -0.12 9.42
C ILE A 258 19.54 -0.75 8.66
N TYR A 259 19.48 -2.07 8.46
CA TYR A 259 20.44 -2.75 7.61
C TYR A 259 20.11 -2.46 6.13
N LYS A 260 21.01 -1.71 5.48
CA LYS A 260 20.81 -1.16 4.15
C LYS A 260 22.06 -1.37 3.28
N PRO A 261 22.46 -2.62 2.97
CA PRO A 261 23.59 -2.87 2.11
C PRO A 261 23.33 -2.39 0.67
N ARG A 262 24.39 -2.01 -0.04
CA ARG A 262 24.29 -1.81 -1.48
C ARG A 262 24.13 -3.17 -2.16
N VAL A 263 23.13 -3.30 -3.03
CA VAL A 263 22.88 -4.53 -3.78
C VAL A 263 23.33 -4.34 -5.22
N ASN A 264 24.26 -5.20 -5.66
CA ASN A 264 24.73 -5.20 -7.03
C ASN A 264 23.86 -6.12 -7.92
N PRO A 265 23.57 -5.71 -9.16
CA PRO A 265 22.84 -6.55 -10.10
C PRO A 265 23.69 -7.76 -10.52
N ASN A 266 23.04 -8.90 -10.75
CA ASN A 266 23.64 -10.08 -11.32
C ASN A 266 22.57 -10.82 -12.13
N GLU A 267 22.62 -10.69 -13.44
CA GLU A 267 21.62 -11.29 -14.35
C GLU A 267 21.65 -12.83 -14.35
N SER A 268 22.78 -13.42 -13.97
CA SER A 268 22.92 -14.88 -13.88
C SER A 268 22.44 -15.46 -12.55
N ALA A 269 22.13 -14.59 -11.58
CA ALA A 269 21.70 -14.99 -10.25
C ALA A 269 20.35 -15.75 -10.30
N LYS A 270 20.33 -16.88 -9.60
CA LYS A 270 19.13 -17.72 -9.46
C LYS A 270 19.15 -18.43 -8.12
N PRO A 271 17.98 -18.78 -7.56
CA PRO A 271 17.93 -19.57 -6.34
C PRO A 271 18.48 -20.97 -6.58
N LYS A 272 19.16 -21.54 -5.57
CA LYS A 272 19.65 -22.92 -5.59
C LYS A 272 18.53 -23.94 -5.73
N SER A 273 17.33 -23.60 -5.25
CA SER A 273 16.13 -24.41 -5.35
C SER A 273 14.92 -23.54 -5.63
N SER A 274 14.11 -23.94 -6.58
CA SER A 274 12.84 -23.30 -6.89
C SER A 274 11.83 -24.34 -7.32
N ILE A 275 10.54 -24.00 -7.19
CA ILE A 275 9.42 -24.82 -7.67
C ILE A 275 8.66 -24.10 -8.78
N GLY A 276 7.91 -24.83 -9.57
CA GLY A 276 7.02 -24.25 -10.57
C GLY A 276 5.76 -23.68 -9.92
N ARG A 277 5.08 -22.78 -10.63
CA ARG A 277 3.84 -22.13 -10.18
C ARG A 277 2.78 -23.14 -9.70
N SER A 278 2.49 -24.16 -10.48
CA SER A 278 1.45 -25.16 -10.13
C SER A 278 1.76 -25.91 -8.83
N GLU A 279 3.04 -26.19 -8.55
CA GLU A 279 3.45 -26.78 -7.27
C GLU A 279 3.28 -25.79 -6.12
N ALA A 280 3.64 -24.53 -6.32
CA ALA A 280 3.45 -23.49 -5.33
C ALA A 280 1.96 -23.31 -4.98
N GLU A 281 1.07 -23.26 -5.97
CA GLU A 281 -0.38 -23.19 -5.79
C GLU A 281 -0.93 -24.37 -4.97
N ARG A 282 -0.44 -25.60 -5.25
CA ARG A 282 -0.78 -26.79 -4.44
C ARG A 282 -0.34 -26.63 -3.00
N GLN A 283 0.90 -26.17 -2.76
CA GLN A 283 1.42 -25.98 -1.41
C GLN A 283 0.67 -24.88 -0.62
N VAL A 284 0.27 -23.80 -1.30
CA VAL A 284 -0.58 -22.73 -0.71
C VAL A 284 -1.94 -23.33 -0.33
N THR A 285 -2.60 -24.05 -1.23
CA THR A 285 -3.91 -24.65 -1.00
C THR A 285 -3.89 -25.70 0.13
N GLN A 286 -2.80 -26.45 0.25
CA GLN A 286 -2.61 -27.45 1.31
C GLN A 286 -2.17 -26.83 2.67
N GLY A 287 -2.05 -25.51 2.76
CA GLY A 287 -1.61 -24.82 3.98
C GLY A 287 -0.14 -25.06 4.35
N ARG A 288 0.67 -25.63 3.46
CA ARG A 288 2.09 -25.92 3.73
C ARG A 288 2.98 -24.69 3.77
N LEU A 289 2.62 -23.64 3.04
CA LEU A 289 3.36 -22.37 3.01
C LEU A 289 2.83 -21.36 4.02
N ARG A 290 1.57 -21.51 4.43
CA ARG A 290 0.97 -20.63 5.44
C ARG A 290 0.48 -21.49 6.57
N LYS A 291 0.87 -21.15 7.79
CA LYS A 291 0.21 -21.75 8.96
C LYS A 291 -1.27 -21.44 8.79
N ALA A 292 -2.10 -22.50 8.75
CA ALA A 292 -3.50 -22.32 9.08
C ALA A 292 -3.48 -21.55 10.41
N SER A 293 -3.60 -20.25 10.29
CA SER A 293 -3.60 -19.36 11.44
C SER A 293 -4.53 -20.01 12.46
N LEU A 294 -4.14 -19.97 13.68
CA LEU A 294 -5.09 -19.62 14.72
C LEU A 294 -5.97 -18.51 14.11
N LEU A 295 -6.96 -18.95 13.35
CA LEU A 295 -8.01 -18.10 12.85
C LEU A 295 -8.50 -17.39 14.10
N THR A 296 -8.20 -16.09 14.20
CA THR A 296 -9.18 -15.29 14.90
C THR A 296 -10.47 -15.70 14.22
N PRO A 297 -11.38 -16.34 14.93
CA PRO A 297 -12.65 -16.72 14.34
C PRO A 297 -13.18 -15.47 13.65
N PRO A 298 -13.94 -15.60 12.55
CA PRO A 298 -14.63 -14.45 12.01
C PRO A 298 -15.22 -13.71 13.21
N PRO A 299 -15.13 -12.38 13.27
CA PRO A 299 -15.58 -11.63 14.44
C PRO A 299 -16.92 -12.22 14.84
N ASP A 300 -17.08 -12.53 16.11
CA ASP A 300 -18.40 -12.93 16.59
C ASP A 300 -19.35 -11.75 16.36
N GLU A 301 -20.62 -12.02 16.36
CA GLU A 301 -21.65 -11.02 16.07
C GLU A 301 -21.54 -9.79 16.99
N GLU A 302 -21.15 -9.99 18.24
CA GLU A 302 -20.92 -8.92 19.23
C GLU A 302 -19.70 -8.05 18.88
N THR A 303 -18.62 -8.65 18.42
CA THR A 303 -17.44 -7.90 17.94
C THR A 303 -17.75 -7.14 16.67
N LEU A 304 -18.50 -7.75 15.74
CA LEU A 304 -18.93 -7.10 14.52
C LEU A 304 -19.86 -5.92 14.79
N ASP A 305 -20.82 -6.09 15.71
CA ASP A 305 -21.75 -5.01 16.11
C ASP A 305 -21.01 -3.83 16.74
N ARG A 306 -20.05 -4.09 17.63
CA ARG A 306 -19.19 -3.03 18.21
C ARG A 306 -18.36 -2.31 17.15
N ASP A 307 -17.85 -3.04 16.17
CA ASP A 307 -17.08 -2.44 15.07
C ASP A 307 -17.98 -1.58 14.18
N HIS A 308 -19.19 -2.03 13.88
CA HIS A 308 -20.16 -1.25 13.12
C HIS A 308 -20.63 0.01 13.87
N GLU A 309 -20.90 -0.11 15.17
CA GLU A 309 -21.26 1.03 16.01
C GLU A 309 -20.15 2.09 16.05
N ARG A 310 -18.91 1.66 16.22
CA ARG A 310 -17.73 2.53 16.17
C ARG A 310 -17.58 3.21 14.80
N GLU A 311 -17.76 2.46 13.72
CA GLU A 311 -17.70 3.00 12.37
C GLU A 311 -18.76 4.07 12.13
N ASN A 312 -19.99 3.82 12.58
CA ASN A 312 -21.10 4.78 12.45
C ASN A 312 -20.83 6.06 13.23
N LEU A 313 -20.29 5.94 14.47
CA LEU A 313 -19.90 7.12 15.27
C LEU A 313 -18.83 7.94 14.55
N VAL A 314 -17.81 7.27 14.03
CA VAL A 314 -16.70 7.91 13.34
C VAL A 314 -17.17 8.57 12.03
N LEU A 315 -18.04 7.91 11.28
CA LEU A 315 -18.63 8.50 10.08
C LEU A 315 -19.42 9.77 10.43
N GLN A 316 -20.20 9.73 11.49
CA GLN A 316 -20.98 10.88 11.93
C GLN A 316 -20.08 12.03 12.39
N GLU A 317 -19.04 11.76 13.20
CA GLU A 317 -18.07 12.79 13.63
C GLU A 317 -17.41 13.48 12.41
N THR A 318 -17.03 12.69 11.38
CA THR A 318 -16.43 13.24 10.16
C THR A 318 -17.38 14.13 9.40
N GLN A 319 -18.63 13.69 9.25
CA GLN A 319 -19.67 14.43 8.55
C GLN A 319 -20.00 15.74 9.28
N ASP A 320 -20.03 15.72 10.62
CA ASP A 320 -20.24 16.87 11.43
C ASP A 320 -19.05 17.85 11.36
N GLU A 321 -17.84 17.36 11.36
CA GLU A 321 -16.62 18.19 11.18
C GLU A 321 -16.63 18.89 9.82
N GLU A 322 -16.97 18.21 8.73
CA GLU A 322 -17.04 18.82 7.40
C GLU A 322 -18.10 19.92 7.33
N VAL A 323 -19.28 19.68 7.90
CA VAL A 323 -20.35 20.70 7.97
C VAL A 323 -19.89 21.90 8.81
N ASN A 324 -19.23 21.66 9.92
CA ASN A 324 -18.73 22.72 10.80
C ASN A 324 -17.58 23.53 10.15
N GLU A 325 -16.73 22.89 9.36
CA GLU A 325 -15.69 23.59 8.60
C GLU A 325 -16.28 24.53 7.54
N ILE A 326 -17.30 24.07 6.82
CA ILE A 326 -18.03 24.93 5.87
C ILE A 326 -18.65 26.13 6.57
N ARG A 327 -19.31 25.91 7.71
CA ARG A 327 -19.92 27.00 8.50
C ARG A 327 -18.88 28.00 8.99
N ARG A 328 -17.76 27.51 9.52
CA ARG A 328 -16.65 28.37 10.01
C ARG A 328 -16.10 29.24 8.86
N LYS A 329 -15.91 28.63 7.68
CA LYS A 329 -15.45 29.38 6.51
C LYS A 329 -16.45 30.44 6.05
N VAL A 330 -17.75 30.13 6.07
CA VAL A 330 -18.82 31.10 5.79
C VAL A 330 -18.80 32.28 6.76
N ASP A 331 -18.63 32.01 8.04
CA ASP A 331 -18.54 33.07 9.06
C ASP A 331 -17.29 33.94 8.86
N GLU A 332 -16.17 33.34 8.49
CA GLU A 332 -14.93 34.05 8.18
C GLU A 332 -15.07 34.92 6.92
N ASP A 333 -15.63 34.39 5.83
CA ASP A 333 -15.89 35.12 4.59
C ASP A 333 -16.87 36.28 4.81
N LYS A 334 -17.89 36.08 5.64
CA LYS A 334 -18.84 37.17 6.01
C LYS A 334 -18.19 38.29 6.83
N ARG A 335 -17.18 38.00 7.65
CA ARG A 335 -16.46 39.02 8.40
C ARG A 335 -15.66 39.99 7.52
N VAL A 336 -15.20 39.50 6.37
CA VAL A 336 -14.42 40.29 5.41
C VAL A 336 -15.28 40.91 4.31
N ALA A 337 -16.53 40.49 4.16
CA ALA A 337 -17.48 41.00 3.18
C ALA A 337 -17.80 42.50 3.43
N ARG A 338 -17.76 43.30 2.32
CA ARG A 338 -17.87 44.76 2.37
C ARG A 338 -19.31 45.26 2.19
N SER A 339 -20.27 44.41 1.85
CA SER A 339 -21.66 44.78 1.61
C SER A 339 -22.63 43.68 2.05
N GLU A 340 -23.87 44.06 2.34
CA GLU A 340 -24.94 43.10 2.64
C GLU A 340 -25.32 42.23 1.44
N VAL A 341 -25.09 42.72 0.20
CA VAL A 341 -25.29 41.93 -1.02
C VAL A 341 -24.27 40.82 -1.12
N GLU A 342 -23.02 41.11 -0.80
CA GLU A 342 -21.92 40.13 -0.76
C GLU A 342 -22.15 39.06 0.32
N LYS A 343 -22.59 39.45 1.51
CA LYS A 343 -22.96 38.50 2.57
C LYS A 343 -24.08 37.57 2.16
N ARG A 344 -25.12 38.09 1.48
CA ARG A 344 -26.23 37.27 0.96
C ARG A 344 -25.73 36.25 -0.08
N LYS A 345 -24.84 36.67 -0.97
CA LYS A 345 -24.25 35.77 -1.96
C LYS A 345 -23.46 34.62 -1.29
N ILE A 346 -22.67 34.93 -0.28
CA ILE A 346 -21.95 33.92 0.52
C ILE A 346 -22.93 32.93 1.18
N ASP A 347 -24.04 33.43 1.74
CA ASP A 347 -25.09 32.56 2.33
C ASP A 347 -25.74 31.64 1.30
N ASP A 348 -26.07 32.14 0.12
CA ASP A 348 -26.69 31.34 -0.93
C ASP A 348 -25.75 30.27 -1.45
N GLU A 349 -24.48 30.59 -1.70
CA GLU A 349 -23.45 29.64 -2.11
C GLU A 349 -23.22 28.57 -1.03
N ALA A 350 -23.16 28.97 0.23
CA ALA A 350 -23.03 28.06 1.37
C ALA A 350 -24.21 27.10 1.49
N LYS A 351 -25.45 27.59 1.27
CA LYS A 351 -26.66 26.78 1.32
C LYS A 351 -26.65 25.69 0.23
N VAL A 352 -26.22 26.04 -1.00
CA VAL A 352 -26.07 25.06 -2.08
C VAL A 352 -25.05 24.01 -1.69
N LYS A 353 -23.86 24.42 -1.25
CA LYS A 353 -22.78 23.53 -0.85
C LYS A 353 -23.18 22.59 0.30
N LEU A 354 -23.82 23.13 1.34
CA LEU A 354 -24.32 22.31 2.45
C LEU A 354 -25.38 21.30 2.02
N THR A 355 -26.20 21.63 1.03
CA THR A 355 -27.21 20.71 0.50
C THR A 355 -26.54 19.54 -0.25
N GLU A 356 -25.53 19.83 -1.07
CA GLU A 356 -24.76 18.82 -1.79
C GLU A 356 -24.01 17.90 -0.83
N VAL A 357 -23.34 18.49 0.17
CA VAL A 357 -22.61 17.72 1.19
C VAL A 357 -23.53 16.81 1.97
N ARG A 358 -24.69 17.30 2.42
CA ARG A 358 -25.68 16.48 3.13
C ARG A 358 -26.23 15.34 2.28
N LYS A 359 -26.49 15.59 0.99
CA LYS A 359 -26.91 14.52 0.08
C LYS A 359 -25.86 13.44 -0.05
N ARG A 360 -24.58 13.81 -0.20
CA ARG A 360 -23.48 12.86 -0.24
C ARG A 360 -23.38 12.07 1.08
N HIS A 361 -23.48 12.73 2.23
CA HIS A 361 -23.46 12.07 3.54
C HIS A 361 -24.58 11.03 3.70
N GLU A 362 -25.77 11.31 3.18
CA GLU A 362 -26.88 10.34 3.17
C GLU A 362 -26.59 9.13 2.27
N GLU A 363 -25.96 9.35 1.12
CA GLU A 363 -25.54 8.26 0.23
C GLU A 363 -24.46 7.40 0.89
N GLU A 364 -23.45 8.01 1.52
CA GLU A 364 -22.41 7.33 2.29
C GLU A 364 -23.00 6.46 3.43
N LYS A 365 -23.92 7.01 4.22
CA LYS A 365 -24.63 6.27 5.29
C LYS A 365 -25.37 5.05 4.75
N LYS A 366 -26.06 5.20 3.62
CA LYS A 366 -26.77 4.09 2.99
C LYS A 366 -25.83 2.99 2.51
N GLU A 367 -24.69 3.35 1.91
CA GLU A 367 -23.70 2.38 1.48
C GLU A 367 -23.07 1.64 2.67
N VAL A 368 -22.73 2.36 3.75
CA VAL A 368 -22.20 1.75 4.98
C VAL A 368 -23.23 0.79 5.59
N THR A 369 -24.48 1.21 5.75
CA THR A 369 -25.54 0.36 6.30
C THR A 369 -25.75 -0.91 5.46
N LYS A 370 -25.84 -0.76 4.14
CA LYS A 370 -26.02 -1.91 3.24
C LYS A 370 -24.87 -2.92 3.40
N ARG A 371 -23.63 -2.45 3.46
CA ARG A 371 -22.47 -3.31 3.65
C ARG A 371 -22.48 -3.99 5.03
N GLN A 372 -22.80 -3.25 6.10
CA GLN A 372 -22.92 -3.80 7.46
C GLN A 372 -23.97 -4.92 7.53
N ASP A 373 -25.09 -4.78 6.82
CA ASP A 373 -26.11 -5.82 6.71
C ASP A 373 -25.61 -7.05 5.94
N GLU A 374 -24.86 -6.85 4.86
CA GLU A 374 -24.20 -7.94 4.10
C GLU A 374 -23.21 -8.71 4.98
N GLU A 375 -22.33 -8.02 5.73
CA GLU A 375 -21.37 -8.61 6.67
C GLU A 375 -22.05 -9.43 7.78
N LYS A 376 -23.12 -8.91 8.39
CA LYS A 376 -23.94 -9.64 9.38
C LYS A 376 -24.56 -10.90 8.79
N SER A 377 -25.09 -10.81 7.58
CA SER A 377 -25.65 -11.95 6.87
C SER A 377 -24.62 -13.05 6.60
N GLU A 378 -23.38 -12.69 6.26
CA GLU A 378 -22.32 -13.66 6.02
C GLU A 378 -21.87 -14.37 7.31
N VAL A 379 -21.72 -13.64 8.41
CA VAL A 379 -21.41 -14.22 9.73
C VAL A 379 -22.49 -15.18 10.18
N SER A 380 -23.76 -14.81 10.04
CA SER A 380 -24.92 -15.66 10.37
C SER A 380 -24.97 -16.94 9.52
N LYS A 381 -24.70 -16.85 8.21
CA LYS A 381 -24.62 -18.01 7.30
C LYS A 381 -23.44 -18.93 7.60
N GLY A 382 -22.31 -18.37 8.03
CA GLY A 382 -21.13 -19.14 8.47
C GLY A 382 -21.38 -19.98 9.71
N ARG A 383 -22.27 -19.55 10.62
CA ARG A 383 -22.71 -20.33 11.79
C ARG A 383 -23.62 -21.50 11.42
N ILE A 384 -24.46 -21.36 10.40
CA ILE A 384 -25.40 -22.40 9.97
C ILE A 384 -24.65 -23.58 9.32
N LYS A 385 -23.51 -23.34 8.66
CA LYS A 385 -22.71 -24.42 8.04
C LYS A 385 -21.81 -25.21 9.02
N LYS A 386 -21.69 -24.76 10.29
CA LYS A 386 -20.89 -25.42 11.33
C LYS A 386 -21.70 -26.23 12.35
N LYS A 387 -23.03 -26.27 12.20
CA LYS A 387 -23.95 -27.18 12.91
C LYS A 387 -24.34 -28.34 11.98
#